data_0a85985a5334505cb9dd38dc14a4a13f
#
_entry.id   0a85985a5334505cb9dd38dc14a4a13f
#
_cell.length_a   1.000
_cell.length_b   1.000
_cell.length_c   1.000
_cell.angle_alpha   90.00
_cell.angle_beta   90.00
_cell.angle_gamma   90.00
#
_symmetry.space_group_name_H-M   'P 1'
#
loop_
_entity.id
_entity.type
_entity.pdbx_description
1 polymer ?
#
loop_
_entity_poly.entity_id
_entity_poly.type
_entity_poly.pdbx_seq_one_letter_code
_entity_poly.pdbx_strand_id
1 'polypeptide(L)'
;EGLVLTDGGSYYQYQWALKNTGNMQRISATEEGKITNSIAGIDIGIEPAWDVYEQIPQRRTVTVALIDTGVEVSHPELLNAIWVNGDEIPGDGIDNDGNGYVDDINGWNFHDGNNQVFAGEEDEHGTHGAGIIAGAWDGKGITGIADGNYVKIMVLKVLASEEGIGLSDGVREAIRYARDNGADICNLSMGARDYDAEMDRLIRESPMLFIVSAGNGDEQGM
;
A
#
# COMPACT_ATOMS: atom_id res chain seq x y z
N GLU A 1 3.66 -0.64 24.04
CA GLU A 1 3.67 0.84 23.95
C GLU A 1 4.53 1.20 22.74
N GLY A 2 3.91 1.75 21.70
CA GLY A 2 4.62 2.19 20.50
C GLY A 2 5.56 3.36 20.82
N LEU A 3 6.69 3.41 20.13
CA LEU A 3 7.63 4.53 20.25
C LEU A 3 6.97 5.77 19.62
N VAL A 4 6.53 6.69 20.45
CA VAL A 4 6.03 7.99 19.97
C VAL A 4 7.21 8.96 20.00
N LEU A 5 7.77 9.26 18.83
CA LEU A 5 8.76 10.32 18.69
C LEU A 5 8.01 11.65 18.47
N THR A 6 8.14 12.55 19.43
CA THR A 6 7.38 13.81 19.46
C THR A 6 8.14 15.01 18.86
N ASP A 7 9.33 14.78 18.29
CA ASP A 7 10.23 15.83 17.84
C ASP A 7 10.18 16.15 16.33
N GLY A 8 9.33 15.45 15.57
CA GLY A 8 9.21 15.62 14.12
C GLY A 8 10.48 15.24 13.34
N GLY A 9 11.37 14.47 13.95
CA GLY A 9 12.57 13.96 13.30
C GLY A 9 12.31 12.73 12.44
N SER A 10 13.34 12.27 11.71
CA SER A 10 13.26 11.08 10.86
C SER A 10 13.23 9.79 11.66
N TYR A 11 12.33 8.88 11.27
CA TYR A 11 12.23 7.53 11.80
C TYR A 11 13.06 6.51 10.99
N TYR A 12 13.76 6.93 9.96
CA TYR A 12 14.57 6.06 9.10
C TYR A 12 15.48 5.11 9.86
N GLN A 13 16.09 5.58 10.94
CA GLN A 13 16.95 4.77 11.80
C GLN A 13 16.26 3.54 12.43
N TYR A 14 14.91 3.52 12.45
CA TYR A 14 14.11 2.42 12.99
C TYR A 14 13.53 1.53 11.88
N GLN A 15 13.65 1.94 10.62
CA GLN A 15 13.19 1.18 9.46
C GLN A 15 14.25 0.14 9.05
N TRP A 16 14.43 -0.87 9.91
CA TRP A 16 15.48 -1.89 9.75
C TRP A 16 15.39 -2.66 8.43
N ALA A 17 14.20 -2.76 7.83
CA ALA A 17 14.03 -3.38 6.53
C ALA A 17 14.74 -2.59 5.42
N LEU A 18 14.83 -1.26 5.55
CA LEU A 18 15.54 -0.39 4.61
C LEU A 18 17.05 -0.38 4.91
N LYS A 19 17.41 -0.29 6.20
CA LYS A 19 18.80 -0.31 6.66
C LYS A 19 18.94 -0.96 8.02
N ASN A 20 19.56 -2.13 8.07
CA ASN A 20 19.80 -2.87 9.29
C ASN A 20 21.23 -2.68 9.79
N THR A 21 21.38 -1.89 10.84
CA THR A 21 22.69 -1.62 11.48
C THR A 21 23.09 -2.68 12.52
N GLY A 22 22.24 -3.67 12.79
CA GLY A 22 22.45 -4.68 13.84
C GLY A 22 22.04 -4.22 15.24
N ASN A 23 21.52 -3.01 15.39
CA ASN A 23 21.18 -2.42 16.69
C ASN A 23 19.70 -2.62 17.06
N MET A 24 18.90 -3.25 16.20
CA MET A 24 17.48 -3.47 16.45
C MET A 24 17.26 -4.74 17.28
N GLN A 25 16.29 -4.67 18.15
CA GLN A 25 15.87 -5.81 18.98
C GLN A 25 14.39 -6.10 18.71
N ARG A 26 14.08 -7.36 18.48
CA ARG A 26 12.72 -7.86 18.42
C ARG A 26 12.41 -8.60 19.72
N ILE A 27 11.34 -8.20 20.39
CA ILE A 27 10.76 -8.96 21.50
C ILE A 27 9.72 -9.91 20.89
N SER A 28 9.89 -11.21 21.12
CA SER A 28 8.93 -12.19 20.63
C SER A 28 7.57 -12.01 21.30
N ALA A 29 6.50 -11.94 20.52
CA ALA A 29 5.14 -11.92 21.03
C ALA A 29 4.66 -13.31 21.51
N THR A 30 5.29 -14.39 20.99
CA THR A 30 4.88 -15.78 21.27
C THR A 30 5.77 -16.51 22.28
N GLU A 31 7.02 -16.03 22.48
CA GLU A 31 7.97 -16.58 23.44
C GLU A 31 8.31 -15.50 24.47
N GLU A 32 7.66 -15.54 25.61
CA GLU A 32 7.76 -14.53 26.66
C GLU A 32 9.22 -14.24 27.04
N GLY A 33 9.62 -12.97 26.86
CA GLY A 33 10.96 -12.49 27.22
C GLY A 33 12.09 -12.85 26.24
N LYS A 34 11.83 -13.53 25.14
CA LYS A 34 12.87 -13.83 24.14
C LYS A 34 13.18 -12.59 23.31
N ILE A 35 14.40 -12.11 23.43
CA ILE A 35 14.93 -11.01 22.64
C ILE A 35 15.79 -11.57 21.52
N THR A 36 15.51 -11.18 20.29
CA THR A 36 16.35 -11.50 19.12
C THR A 36 16.98 -10.20 18.61
N ASN A 37 18.30 -10.17 18.52
CA ASN A 37 19.01 -9.06 17.93
C ASN A 37 18.99 -9.14 16.40
N SER A 38 18.91 -7.99 15.74
CA SER A 38 19.10 -7.93 14.30
C SER A 38 20.56 -8.21 13.92
N ILE A 39 20.78 -8.57 12.66
CA ILE A 39 22.12 -8.81 12.12
C ILE A 39 22.38 -7.70 11.10
N ALA A 40 23.46 -6.93 11.29
CA ALA A 40 23.81 -5.84 10.39
C ALA A 40 23.89 -6.30 8.93
N GLY A 41 23.31 -5.51 8.04
CA GLY A 41 23.30 -5.78 6.60
C GLY A 41 22.27 -6.84 6.14
N ILE A 42 21.44 -7.38 7.03
CA ILE A 42 20.28 -8.18 6.63
C ILE A 42 19.08 -7.25 6.48
N ASP A 43 18.94 -6.68 5.30
CA ASP A 43 17.90 -5.75 4.86
C ASP A 43 17.60 -5.93 3.36
N ILE A 44 16.75 -5.09 2.78
CA ILE A 44 16.36 -5.21 1.36
C ILE A 44 17.39 -4.60 0.40
N GLY A 45 18.48 -4.00 0.88
CA GLY A 45 19.53 -3.40 0.05
C GLY A 45 19.06 -2.18 -0.75
N ILE A 46 18.17 -1.36 -0.21
CA ILE A 46 17.52 -0.27 -0.96
C ILE A 46 18.44 0.92 -1.23
N GLU A 47 19.38 1.24 -0.33
CA GLU A 47 20.24 2.42 -0.48
C GLU A 47 21.01 2.43 -1.82
N PRO A 48 21.66 1.33 -2.24
CA PRO A 48 22.28 1.27 -3.58
C PRO A 48 21.29 1.43 -4.73
N ALA A 49 20.06 1.00 -4.58
CA ALA A 49 19.04 1.20 -5.60
C ALA A 49 18.62 2.67 -5.70
N TRP A 50 18.55 3.39 -4.57
CA TRP A 50 18.31 4.83 -4.57
C TRP A 50 19.44 5.61 -5.23
N ASP A 51 20.71 5.23 -5.02
CA ASP A 51 21.85 5.83 -5.70
C ASP A 51 21.75 5.72 -7.24
N VAL A 52 21.25 4.58 -7.73
CA VAL A 52 20.98 4.38 -9.16
C VAL A 52 19.78 5.20 -9.61
N TYR A 53 18.68 5.20 -8.81
CA TYR A 53 17.46 5.94 -9.11
C TYR A 53 17.72 7.45 -9.26
N GLU A 54 18.55 8.04 -8.40
CA GLU A 54 18.90 9.47 -8.46
C GLU A 54 19.60 9.86 -9.76
N GLN A 55 20.29 8.91 -10.40
CA GLN A 55 21.00 9.13 -11.65
C GLN A 55 20.10 9.03 -12.90
N ILE A 56 18.84 8.62 -12.75
CA ILE A 56 17.90 8.49 -13.87
C ILE A 56 17.42 9.89 -14.29
N PRO A 57 17.79 10.37 -15.52
CA PRO A 57 17.52 11.75 -15.92
C PRO A 57 16.05 12.02 -16.26
N GLN A 58 15.31 10.98 -16.66
CA GLN A 58 13.87 11.04 -16.96
C GLN A 58 13.17 9.92 -16.22
N ARG A 59 12.23 10.29 -15.37
CA ARG A 59 11.42 9.37 -14.58
C ARG A 59 9.97 9.43 -15.06
N ARG A 60 9.33 8.29 -15.21
CA ARG A 60 7.89 8.21 -15.45
C ARG A 60 7.14 8.02 -14.14
N THR A 61 5.91 8.45 -14.10
CA THR A 61 5.01 8.08 -13.03
C THR A 61 4.67 6.59 -13.12
N VAL A 62 4.61 5.93 -11.97
CA VAL A 62 4.18 4.55 -11.79
C VAL A 62 2.98 4.55 -10.87
N THR A 63 1.87 3.98 -11.30
CA THR A 63 0.67 3.87 -10.48
C THR A 63 0.60 2.49 -9.84
N VAL A 64 0.50 2.47 -8.51
CA VAL A 64 0.32 1.27 -7.70
C VAL A 64 -1.12 1.24 -7.21
N ALA A 65 -1.91 0.30 -7.71
CA ALA A 65 -3.21 -0.01 -7.15
C ALA A 65 -3.02 -0.76 -5.83
N LEU A 66 -3.39 -0.12 -4.73
CA LEU A 66 -3.36 -0.70 -3.39
C LEU A 66 -4.76 -1.22 -3.05
N ILE A 67 -4.96 -2.53 -3.19
CA ILE A 67 -6.21 -3.21 -2.88
C ILE A 67 -6.13 -3.70 -1.42
N ASP A 68 -6.82 -2.99 -0.52
CA ASP A 68 -6.62 -3.14 0.92
C ASP A 68 -7.83 -2.63 1.73
N THR A 69 -7.65 -2.29 3.00
CA THR A 69 -8.68 -1.73 3.91
C THR A 69 -9.08 -0.29 3.59
N GLY A 70 -8.27 0.45 2.86
CA GLY A 70 -8.41 1.89 2.59
C GLY A 70 -7.15 2.66 2.99
N VAL A 71 -7.09 3.95 2.66
CA VAL A 71 -5.93 4.82 2.95
C VAL A 71 -6.38 6.20 3.38
N GLU A 72 -5.78 6.74 4.44
CA GLU A 72 -5.90 8.15 4.82
C GLU A 72 -5.19 9.04 3.80
N VAL A 73 -5.93 9.44 2.75
CA VAL A 73 -5.40 10.22 1.63
C VAL A 73 -4.91 11.63 2.03
N SER A 74 -5.34 12.11 3.20
CA SER A 74 -4.91 13.39 3.79
C SER A 74 -3.68 13.27 4.68
N HIS A 75 -3.14 12.05 4.88
CA HIS A 75 -1.99 11.82 5.74
C HIS A 75 -0.77 12.61 5.23
N PRO A 76 -0.07 13.39 6.10
CA PRO A 76 1.03 14.27 5.68
C PRO A 76 2.14 13.55 4.89
N GLU A 77 2.46 12.31 5.26
CA GLU A 77 3.47 11.49 4.58
C GLU A 77 3.05 11.01 3.18
N LEU A 78 1.75 11.13 2.81
CA LEU A 78 1.21 10.55 1.59
C LEU A 78 0.72 11.60 0.58
N LEU A 79 0.65 12.89 0.93
CA LEU A 79 0.02 13.94 0.10
C LEU A 79 0.50 13.97 -1.35
N ASN A 80 1.79 13.73 -1.59
CA ASN A 80 2.35 13.70 -2.94
C ASN A 80 2.23 12.33 -3.62
N ALA A 81 1.92 11.29 -2.86
CA ALA A 81 1.89 9.92 -3.36
C ALA A 81 0.50 9.42 -3.73
N ILE A 82 -0.56 10.15 -3.42
CA ILE A 82 -1.92 9.73 -3.76
C ILE A 82 -2.18 9.93 -5.25
N TRP A 83 -2.74 8.91 -5.89
CA TRP A 83 -3.25 8.98 -7.26
C TRP A 83 -4.49 9.87 -7.32
N VAL A 84 -4.65 10.57 -8.42
CA VAL A 84 -5.81 11.43 -8.68
C VAL A 84 -6.38 11.08 -10.05
N ASN A 85 -7.67 10.74 -10.09
CA ASN A 85 -8.41 10.64 -11.33
C ASN A 85 -8.59 12.06 -11.91
N GLY A 86 -7.82 12.38 -12.94
CA GLY A 86 -7.84 13.72 -13.57
C GLY A 86 -9.05 13.98 -14.45
N ASP A 87 -9.84 12.98 -14.75
CA ASP A 87 -11.02 13.07 -15.59
C ASP A 87 -12.30 13.31 -14.77
N GLU A 88 -12.21 13.27 -13.42
CA GLU A 88 -13.27 13.57 -12.47
C GLU A 88 -13.22 15.02 -11.94
N ILE A 89 -14.40 15.59 -11.66
CA ILE A 89 -14.55 16.90 -11.00
C ILE A 89 -14.95 16.67 -9.55
N PRO A 90 -14.09 16.98 -8.56
CA PRO A 90 -14.34 16.60 -7.17
C PRO A 90 -15.65 17.15 -6.61
N GLY A 91 -16.51 16.26 -6.10
CA GLY A 91 -17.68 16.60 -5.32
C GLY A 91 -18.86 17.17 -6.11
N ASP A 92 -18.91 16.99 -7.43
CA ASP A 92 -20.07 17.43 -8.23
C ASP A 92 -21.19 16.36 -8.30
N GLY A 93 -20.92 15.14 -7.84
CA GLY A 93 -21.88 14.03 -7.80
C GLY A 93 -22.16 13.42 -9.18
N ILE A 94 -21.26 13.61 -10.14
CA ILE A 94 -21.36 13.10 -11.50
C ILE A 94 -20.18 12.19 -11.77
N ASP A 95 -20.41 11.07 -12.46
CA ASP A 95 -19.40 10.24 -13.07
C ASP A 95 -18.98 10.94 -14.38
N ASN A 96 -17.89 11.74 -14.33
CA ASN A 96 -17.52 12.59 -15.44
C ASN A 96 -16.79 11.84 -16.56
N ASP A 97 -16.10 10.76 -16.24
CA ASP A 97 -15.40 9.91 -17.20
C ASP A 97 -16.24 8.72 -17.71
N GLY A 98 -17.40 8.48 -17.10
CA GLY A 98 -18.35 7.46 -17.53
C GLY A 98 -17.90 6.03 -17.20
N ASN A 99 -17.03 5.86 -16.20
CA ASN A 99 -16.48 4.57 -15.80
C ASN A 99 -17.40 3.78 -14.85
N GLY A 100 -18.49 4.39 -14.34
CA GLY A 100 -19.45 3.81 -13.43
C GLY A 100 -19.22 4.14 -11.94
N TYR A 101 -18.22 4.99 -11.63
CA TYR A 101 -17.80 5.32 -10.28
C TYR A 101 -17.84 6.85 -10.06
N VAL A 102 -18.84 7.35 -9.37
CA VAL A 102 -19.08 8.79 -9.16
C VAL A 102 -18.06 9.39 -8.21
N ASP A 103 -17.39 10.47 -8.62
CA ASP A 103 -16.39 11.19 -7.80
C ASP A 103 -15.25 10.28 -7.29
N ASP A 104 -14.75 9.35 -8.06
CA ASP A 104 -13.70 8.39 -7.70
C ASP A 104 -12.28 8.99 -7.73
N ILE A 105 -12.14 10.18 -7.17
CA ILE A 105 -10.94 11.04 -7.26
C ILE A 105 -9.64 10.34 -6.85
N ASN A 106 -9.67 9.51 -5.79
CA ASN A 106 -8.46 8.82 -5.29
C ASN A 106 -8.55 7.30 -5.43
N GLY A 107 -9.58 6.81 -6.11
CA GLY A 107 -9.95 5.41 -6.23
C GLY A 107 -11.36 5.16 -5.71
N TRP A 108 -11.65 3.93 -5.31
CA TRP A 108 -13.02 3.52 -4.98
C TRP A 108 -13.08 2.58 -3.78
N ASN A 109 -14.17 2.68 -3.04
CA ASN A 109 -14.52 1.77 -1.95
C ASN A 109 -15.51 0.71 -2.47
N PHE A 110 -14.98 -0.45 -2.85
CA PHE A 110 -15.75 -1.60 -3.33
C PHE A 110 -16.49 -2.33 -2.22
N HIS A 111 -16.11 -2.10 -0.96
CA HIS A 111 -16.80 -2.68 0.19
C HIS A 111 -18.19 -2.04 0.38
N ASP A 112 -18.24 -0.70 0.32
CA ASP A 112 -19.47 0.06 0.59
C ASP A 112 -20.11 0.63 -0.70
N GLY A 113 -19.47 0.49 -1.87
CA GLY A 113 -19.96 0.99 -3.14
C GLY A 113 -20.00 2.52 -3.24
N ASN A 114 -18.95 3.21 -2.76
CA ASN A 114 -18.86 4.66 -2.78
C ASN A 114 -17.40 5.16 -2.91
N ASN A 115 -17.20 6.48 -2.97
CA ASN A 115 -15.89 7.11 -3.12
C ASN A 115 -15.16 7.39 -1.79
N GLN A 116 -15.65 6.88 -0.66
CA GLN A 116 -15.01 7.06 0.64
C GLN A 116 -13.92 5.99 0.84
N VAL A 117 -12.72 6.29 0.42
CA VAL A 117 -11.57 5.37 0.47
C VAL A 117 -10.87 5.32 1.83
N PHE A 118 -11.39 6.05 2.83
CA PHE A 118 -10.91 6.07 4.21
C PHE A 118 -12.09 6.23 5.17
N ALA A 119 -12.19 5.36 6.18
CA ALA A 119 -13.26 5.36 7.18
C ALA A 119 -12.77 5.56 8.62
N GLY A 120 -11.47 5.64 8.86
CA GLY A 120 -10.88 5.85 10.18
C GLY A 120 -9.85 4.79 10.57
N GLU A 121 -9.73 4.49 11.86
CA GLU A 121 -8.71 3.56 12.40
C GLU A 121 -8.77 2.16 11.77
N GLU A 122 -9.94 1.74 11.30
CA GLU A 122 -10.10 0.44 10.62
C GLU A 122 -9.28 0.33 9.32
N ASP A 123 -8.85 1.45 8.76
CA ASP A 123 -8.07 1.53 7.51
C ASP A 123 -6.56 1.74 7.76
N GLU A 124 -6.08 1.47 8.98
CA GLU A 124 -4.67 1.64 9.32
C GLU A 124 -3.75 0.72 8.51
N HIS A 125 -4.18 -0.51 8.18
CA HIS A 125 -3.38 -1.48 7.43
C HIS A 125 -3.03 -0.96 6.02
N GLY A 126 -4.01 -0.48 5.25
CA GLY A 126 -3.77 0.10 3.94
C GLY A 126 -2.98 1.40 4.00
N THR A 127 -3.26 2.27 5.00
CA THR A 127 -2.50 3.50 5.23
C THR A 127 -1.03 3.20 5.55
N HIS A 128 -0.75 2.20 6.40
CA HIS A 128 0.60 1.74 6.70
C HIS A 128 1.29 1.18 5.45
N GLY A 129 0.60 0.35 4.67
CA GLY A 129 1.10 -0.18 3.40
C GLY A 129 1.48 0.92 2.40
N ALA A 130 0.62 1.94 2.25
CA ALA A 130 0.89 3.11 1.41
C ALA A 130 2.15 3.86 1.88
N GLY A 131 2.31 4.04 3.19
CA GLY A 131 3.48 4.67 3.80
C GLY A 131 4.78 3.90 3.52
N ILE A 132 4.76 2.57 3.62
CA ILE A 132 5.92 1.72 3.26
C ILE A 132 6.28 1.89 1.79
N ILE A 133 5.29 1.95 0.90
CA ILE A 133 5.52 2.08 -0.55
C ILE A 133 6.09 3.46 -0.87
N ALA A 134 5.44 4.54 -0.44
CA ALA A 134 5.67 5.89 -0.97
C ALA A 134 5.58 7.02 0.07
N GLY A 135 5.91 6.75 1.34
CA GLY A 135 6.06 7.78 2.36
C GLY A 135 7.06 8.86 1.96
N ALA A 136 6.82 10.09 2.37
CA ALA A 136 7.57 11.26 1.91
C ALA A 136 9.08 11.17 2.15
N TRP A 137 9.87 11.66 1.19
CA TRP A 137 11.34 11.76 1.32
C TRP A 137 11.73 13.17 1.77
N ASP A 138 11.23 13.60 2.91
CA ASP A 138 11.46 14.97 3.42
C ASP A 138 12.33 15.04 4.68
N GLY A 139 12.83 13.88 5.13
CA GLY A 139 13.67 13.77 6.33
C GLY A 139 12.91 13.83 7.63
N LYS A 140 11.58 13.66 7.60
CA LYS A 140 10.70 13.54 8.76
C LYS A 140 9.98 12.20 8.72
N GLY A 141 9.38 11.80 9.85
CA GLY A 141 8.59 10.58 9.92
C GLY A 141 9.27 9.37 9.28
N ILE A 142 8.53 8.60 8.51
CA ILE A 142 9.03 7.44 7.77
C ILE A 142 9.57 7.84 6.40
N THR A 143 10.38 6.95 5.82
CA THR A 143 10.83 7.06 4.42
C THR A 143 10.23 5.91 3.63
N GLY A 144 9.47 6.20 2.60
CA GLY A 144 8.95 5.20 1.68
C GLY A 144 10.06 4.54 0.85
N ILE A 145 9.82 3.32 0.37
CA ILE A 145 10.74 2.62 -0.53
C ILE A 145 10.91 3.40 -1.84
N ALA A 146 9.83 3.97 -2.34
CA ALA A 146 9.78 4.71 -3.60
C ALA A 146 9.48 6.19 -3.39
N ASP A 147 9.93 7.01 -4.33
CA ASP A 147 9.70 8.46 -4.32
C ASP A 147 8.23 8.77 -4.67
N GLY A 148 7.47 9.26 -3.69
CA GLY A 148 6.06 9.63 -3.83
C GLY A 148 5.78 10.73 -4.86
N ASN A 149 6.81 11.42 -5.37
CA ASN A 149 6.63 12.32 -6.51
C ASN A 149 6.38 11.57 -7.83
N TYR A 150 6.90 10.35 -7.95
CA TYR A 150 6.81 9.53 -9.16
C TYR A 150 6.01 8.24 -8.96
N VAL A 151 5.75 7.81 -7.72
CA VAL A 151 4.87 6.69 -7.43
C VAL A 151 3.55 7.20 -6.90
N LYS A 152 2.43 6.74 -7.49
CA LYS A 152 1.08 7.13 -7.11
C LYS A 152 0.28 5.94 -6.62
N ILE A 153 -0.33 6.09 -5.47
CA ILE A 153 -1.17 5.08 -4.83
C ILE A 153 -2.63 5.30 -5.23
N MET A 154 -3.17 4.41 -6.03
CA MET A 154 -4.59 4.32 -6.35
C MET A 154 -5.25 3.48 -5.25
N VAL A 155 -6.15 4.08 -4.49
CA VAL A 155 -6.73 3.44 -3.30
C VAL A 155 -7.96 2.64 -3.68
N LEU A 156 -7.92 1.33 -3.47
CA LEU A 156 -9.03 0.42 -3.77
C LEU A 156 -9.42 -0.35 -2.51
N LYS A 157 -10.39 0.21 -1.78
CA LYS A 157 -10.85 -0.35 -0.52
C LYS A 157 -11.81 -1.53 -0.78
N VAL A 158 -11.41 -2.72 -0.32
CA VAL A 158 -12.20 -3.95 -0.46
C VAL A 158 -12.51 -4.62 0.88
N LEU A 159 -11.85 -4.17 1.95
CA LEU A 159 -11.98 -4.70 3.31
C LEU A 159 -12.48 -3.62 4.26
N ALA A 160 -13.30 -4.00 5.26
CA ALA A 160 -13.76 -3.09 6.31
C ALA A 160 -12.74 -2.97 7.46
N SER A 161 -11.86 -3.99 7.66
CA SER A 161 -10.85 -4.04 8.70
C SER A 161 -9.79 -5.09 8.37
N GLU A 162 -8.70 -5.16 9.14
CA GLU A 162 -7.65 -6.18 8.98
C GLU A 162 -8.16 -7.63 9.11
N GLU A 163 -9.21 -7.85 9.88
CA GLU A 163 -9.86 -9.15 10.01
C GLU A 163 -10.82 -9.44 8.86
N GLY A 164 -10.88 -8.51 7.88
CA GLY A 164 -11.90 -8.44 6.87
C GLY A 164 -11.97 -9.67 5.98
N ILE A 165 -13.14 -10.26 5.97
CA ILE A 165 -13.56 -11.16 4.91
C ILE A 165 -13.87 -10.26 3.71
N GLY A 166 -12.87 -10.05 2.86
CA GLY A 166 -13.07 -9.38 1.56
C GLY A 166 -14.02 -10.23 0.72
N LEU A 167 -15.00 -9.59 0.13
CA LEU A 167 -15.82 -10.25 -0.87
C LEU A 167 -14.96 -10.48 -2.12
N SER A 168 -14.82 -11.71 -2.56
CA SER A 168 -14.08 -12.05 -3.79
C SER A 168 -14.51 -11.20 -4.98
N ASP A 169 -15.80 -10.84 -5.05
CA ASP A 169 -16.36 -9.95 -6.06
C ASP A 169 -15.75 -8.56 -6.01
N GLY A 170 -15.63 -7.94 -4.83
CA GLY A 170 -15.02 -6.63 -4.65
C GLY A 170 -13.56 -6.59 -5.10
N VAL A 171 -12.79 -7.64 -4.79
CA VAL A 171 -11.39 -7.74 -5.25
C VAL A 171 -11.30 -7.88 -6.76
N ARG A 172 -12.18 -8.66 -7.38
CA ARG A 172 -12.23 -8.79 -8.86
C ARG A 172 -12.58 -7.47 -9.54
N GLU A 173 -13.56 -6.74 -9.00
CA GLU A 173 -13.91 -5.41 -9.52
C GLU A 173 -12.77 -4.41 -9.33
N ALA A 174 -12.09 -4.42 -8.17
CA ALA A 174 -10.94 -3.57 -7.91
C ALA A 174 -9.78 -3.84 -8.90
N ILE A 175 -9.53 -5.10 -9.26
CA ILE A 175 -8.52 -5.44 -10.27
C ILE A 175 -8.92 -4.92 -11.67
N ARG A 176 -10.21 -5.02 -12.05
CA ARG A 176 -10.71 -4.46 -13.31
C ARG A 176 -10.54 -2.95 -13.33
N TYR A 177 -10.99 -2.29 -12.28
CA TYR A 177 -10.84 -0.86 -12.10
C TYR A 177 -9.39 -0.40 -12.22
N ALA A 178 -8.47 -1.05 -11.49
CA ALA A 178 -7.03 -0.76 -11.53
C ALA A 178 -6.47 -0.85 -12.95
N ARG A 179 -6.79 -1.91 -13.67
CA ARG A 179 -6.38 -2.14 -15.07
C ARG A 179 -6.92 -1.04 -15.99
N ASP A 180 -8.22 -0.73 -15.88
CA ASP A 180 -8.92 0.17 -16.78
C ASP A 180 -8.52 1.63 -16.53
N ASN A 181 -8.08 1.96 -15.30
CA ASN A 181 -7.51 3.25 -14.90
C ASN A 181 -5.96 3.29 -15.01
N GLY A 182 -5.35 2.32 -15.68
CA GLY A 182 -3.94 2.37 -16.07
C GLY A 182 -2.93 2.15 -14.95
N ALA A 183 -3.26 1.39 -13.92
CA ALA A 183 -2.29 0.99 -12.91
C ALA A 183 -1.17 0.12 -13.54
N ASP A 184 0.07 0.33 -13.10
CA ASP A 184 1.24 -0.46 -13.51
C ASP A 184 1.44 -1.69 -12.62
N ILE A 185 1.14 -1.54 -11.32
CA ILE A 185 1.34 -2.54 -10.28
C ILE A 185 0.06 -2.70 -9.48
N CYS A 186 -0.26 -3.92 -9.12
CA CYS A 186 -1.36 -4.24 -8.22
C CYS A 186 -0.81 -4.91 -6.97
N ASN A 187 -0.97 -4.28 -5.81
CA ASN A 187 -0.59 -4.82 -4.51
C ASN A 187 -1.80 -5.43 -3.82
N LEU A 188 -1.69 -6.70 -3.44
CA LEU A 188 -2.70 -7.48 -2.75
C LEU A 188 -2.11 -8.01 -1.44
N SER A 189 -2.29 -7.28 -0.34
CA SER A 189 -1.85 -7.69 1.01
C SER A 189 -2.89 -8.61 1.68
N MET A 190 -3.44 -9.53 0.89
CA MET A 190 -4.48 -10.47 1.32
C MET A 190 -4.31 -11.81 0.62
N GLY A 191 -5.02 -12.82 1.10
CA GLY A 191 -5.07 -14.15 0.49
C GLY A 191 -6.47 -14.74 0.55
N ALA A 192 -6.70 -15.79 -0.23
CA ALA A 192 -7.92 -16.59 -0.19
C ALA A 192 -7.54 -18.07 -0.06
N ARG A 193 -8.39 -18.85 0.62
CA ARG A 193 -8.18 -20.30 0.77
C ARG A 193 -8.62 -21.08 -0.46
N ASP A 194 -9.66 -20.61 -1.14
CA ASP A 194 -10.27 -21.29 -2.27
C ASP A 194 -9.74 -20.74 -3.59
N TYR A 195 -9.56 -21.63 -4.56
CA TYR A 195 -9.18 -21.24 -5.92
C TYR A 195 -10.34 -20.52 -6.62
N ASP A 196 -10.06 -19.33 -7.12
CA ASP A 196 -10.96 -18.50 -7.91
C ASP A 196 -10.47 -18.45 -9.36
N ALA A 197 -11.16 -19.16 -10.26
CA ALA A 197 -10.78 -19.25 -11.67
C ALA A 197 -10.91 -17.91 -12.41
N GLU A 198 -11.84 -17.04 -11.99
CA GLU A 198 -12.00 -15.73 -12.61
C GLU A 198 -10.89 -14.78 -12.15
N MET A 199 -10.53 -14.81 -10.88
CA MET A 199 -9.38 -14.08 -10.33
C MET A 199 -8.09 -14.48 -11.06
N ASP A 200 -7.82 -15.79 -11.18
CA ASP A 200 -6.64 -16.30 -11.91
C ASP A 200 -6.60 -15.79 -13.36
N ARG A 201 -7.75 -15.79 -14.04
CA ARG A 201 -7.85 -15.26 -15.40
C ARG A 201 -7.57 -13.75 -15.46
N LEU A 202 -8.17 -12.96 -14.55
CA LEU A 202 -7.96 -11.51 -14.48
C LEU A 202 -6.48 -11.16 -14.27
N ILE A 203 -5.82 -11.88 -13.35
CA ILE A 203 -4.38 -11.70 -13.08
C ILE A 203 -3.55 -12.03 -14.32
N ARG A 204 -3.79 -13.16 -14.98
CA ARG A 204 -3.02 -13.61 -16.15
C ARG A 204 -3.20 -12.73 -17.38
N GLU A 205 -4.39 -12.20 -17.59
CA GLU A 205 -4.72 -11.37 -18.75
C GLU A 205 -4.39 -9.88 -18.54
N SER A 206 -4.06 -9.47 -17.31
CA SER A 206 -3.73 -8.10 -16.99
C SER A 206 -2.31 -7.72 -17.40
N PRO A 207 -2.08 -6.47 -17.89
CA PRO A 207 -0.75 -5.94 -18.12
C PRO A 207 -0.01 -5.52 -16.86
N MET A 208 -0.69 -5.48 -15.69
CA MET A 208 -0.11 -5.06 -14.42
C MET A 208 0.83 -6.12 -13.84
N LEU A 209 1.82 -5.69 -13.07
CA LEU A 209 2.59 -6.55 -12.19
C LEU A 209 1.81 -6.78 -10.88
N PHE A 210 1.57 -8.03 -10.51
CA PHE A 210 0.91 -8.38 -9.25
C PHE A 210 1.93 -8.72 -8.16
N ILE A 211 1.79 -8.07 -7.01
CA ILE A 211 2.52 -8.35 -5.78
C ILE A 211 1.50 -8.84 -4.76
N VAL A 212 1.67 -10.06 -4.31
CA VAL A 212 0.68 -10.74 -3.45
C VAL A 212 1.37 -11.28 -2.22
N SER A 213 0.75 -11.13 -1.05
CA SER A 213 1.26 -11.72 0.20
C SER A 213 1.20 -13.25 0.14
N ALA A 214 2.17 -13.91 0.78
CA ALA A 214 2.14 -15.36 0.95
C ALA A 214 1.27 -15.80 2.15
N GLY A 215 0.63 -14.84 2.84
CA GLY A 215 -0.12 -15.05 4.08
C GLY A 215 0.78 -15.02 5.33
N ASN A 216 0.14 -15.00 6.49
CA ASN A 216 0.81 -14.92 7.79
C ASN A 216 1.02 -16.30 8.43
N GLY A 217 0.63 -17.36 7.76
CA GLY A 217 0.54 -18.71 8.32
C GLY A 217 -0.72 -18.89 9.19
N ASP A 218 -1.11 -20.12 9.40
CA ASP A 218 -2.10 -20.48 10.40
C ASP A 218 -1.42 -21.17 11.60
N GLU A 219 -2.22 -21.60 12.59
CA GLU A 219 -1.71 -22.34 13.77
C GLU A 219 -0.99 -23.65 13.39
N GLN A 220 -1.11 -24.11 12.16
CA GLN A 220 -0.47 -25.31 11.62
C GLN A 220 0.79 -25.00 10.80
N GLY A 221 1.17 -23.71 10.65
CA GLY A 221 2.43 -23.30 10.05
C GLY A 221 2.45 -23.40 8.50
N MET A 222 1.29 -23.31 7.86
CA MET A 222 1.19 -23.20 6.40
C MET A 222 1.18 -21.75 5.95
#